data_13b55fb491db80fffabe2b71e5a3fc77
#
_entry.id   13b55fb491db80fffabe2b71e5a3fc77
#
_cell.length_a   1.000
_cell.length_b   1.000
_cell.length_c   1.000
_cell.angle_alpha   90.00
_cell.angle_beta   90.00
_cell.angle_gamma   90.00
#
_symmetry.space_group_name_H-M   'P 1'
#
loop_
_entity.id
_entity.type
_entity.pdbx_description
1 polymer ?
#
loop_
_entity_poly.entity_id
_entity_poly.type
_entity_poly.pdbx_seq_one_letter_code
_entity_poly.pdbx_strand_id
1 'polypeptide(L)'
;MNNINTSFKKIHSLLILTFLCFLILINKTYSEEKIGSVVALKGEIIAINTDDEKRTLDIYDDIFLFDEIVTNNSSSVTIQYDDNSTVIIKSSSSLTVTEFVFSIVKKKFLGIVKKGKVIIESGKIAKSQEGSMEIQLPTMILGIKGTRFNMKINPDGTSEVGLSEDSFGEVGTINISSDGKVQTLYDTDQVISANIETGISERPKTDDEKKELVDASNDLIEASSIDDNLIQEQLEEKLANGSLLDANNDGIIDLSDIDFTHPTKAIF
;
A
#
# COMPACT_ATOMS: atom_id res chain seq x y z
N MET A 1 -12.54 -63.95 -27.37
CA MET A 1 -12.71 -62.53 -27.74
C MET A 1 -13.05 -61.58 -26.57
N ASN A 2 -13.27 -62.06 -25.34
CA ASN A 2 -13.72 -61.19 -24.24
C ASN A 2 -12.59 -60.50 -23.42
N ASN A 3 -11.34 -60.96 -23.54
CA ASN A 3 -10.22 -60.40 -22.71
C ASN A 3 -9.62 -59.08 -23.22
N ILE A 4 -9.75 -58.81 -24.54
CA ILE A 4 -9.21 -57.58 -25.15
C ILE A 4 -10.04 -56.36 -24.75
N ASN A 5 -11.35 -56.52 -24.65
CA ASN A 5 -12.28 -55.43 -24.33
C ASN A 5 -12.17 -54.96 -22.86
N THR A 6 -11.81 -55.85 -21.96
CA THR A 6 -11.60 -55.51 -20.54
C THR A 6 -10.26 -54.79 -20.31
N SER A 7 -9.20 -55.13 -21.04
CA SER A 7 -7.91 -54.43 -21.00
C SER A 7 -8.01 -53.02 -21.58
N PHE A 8 -8.70 -52.81 -22.69
CA PHE A 8 -8.95 -51.48 -23.25
C PHE A 8 -9.73 -50.57 -22.31
N LYS A 9 -10.76 -51.07 -21.63
CA LYS A 9 -11.51 -50.29 -20.61
C LYS A 9 -10.66 -49.90 -19.43
N LYS A 10 -9.76 -50.74 -18.95
CA LYS A 10 -8.85 -50.44 -17.85
C LYS A 10 -7.82 -49.39 -18.24
N ILE A 11 -7.27 -49.44 -19.46
CA ILE A 11 -6.33 -48.45 -19.96
C ILE A 11 -7.00 -47.08 -20.13
N HIS A 12 -8.22 -47.02 -20.66
CA HIS A 12 -8.97 -45.77 -20.77
C HIS A 12 -9.31 -45.17 -19.39
N SER A 13 -9.72 -46.00 -18.42
CA SER A 13 -9.99 -45.55 -17.07
C SER A 13 -8.72 -44.99 -16.37
N LEU A 14 -7.57 -45.61 -16.61
CA LEU A 14 -6.29 -45.15 -16.08
C LEU A 14 -5.87 -43.81 -16.72
N LEU A 15 -6.05 -43.66 -18.03
CA LEU A 15 -5.77 -42.42 -18.74
C LEU A 15 -6.69 -41.26 -18.31
N ILE A 16 -7.97 -41.53 -18.07
CA ILE A 16 -8.90 -40.51 -17.54
C ILE A 16 -8.52 -40.13 -16.11
N LEU A 17 -8.12 -41.08 -15.26
CA LEU A 17 -7.70 -40.81 -13.90
C LEU A 17 -6.40 -39.98 -13.84
N THR A 18 -5.42 -40.32 -14.72
CA THR A 18 -4.16 -39.52 -14.80
C THR A 18 -4.39 -38.13 -15.35
N PHE A 19 -5.30 -37.97 -16.34
CA PHE A 19 -5.69 -36.67 -16.85
C PHE A 19 -6.47 -35.85 -15.83
N LEU A 20 -7.36 -36.46 -15.06
CA LEU A 20 -8.05 -35.78 -13.95
C LEU A 20 -7.10 -35.38 -12.83
N CYS A 21 -6.12 -36.25 -12.50
CA CYS A 21 -5.06 -35.94 -11.54
C CYS A 21 -4.15 -34.81 -12.03
N PHE A 22 -3.84 -34.75 -13.32
CA PHE A 22 -3.07 -33.67 -13.96
C PHE A 22 -3.83 -32.34 -13.95
N LEU A 23 -5.16 -32.34 -14.16
CA LEU A 23 -6.02 -31.15 -14.04
C LEU A 23 -6.04 -30.58 -12.60
N ILE A 24 -5.95 -31.42 -11.56
CA ILE A 24 -5.91 -30.98 -10.16
C ILE A 24 -4.53 -30.33 -9.82
N LEU A 25 -3.46 -30.69 -10.52
CA LEU A 25 -2.11 -30.16 -10.31
C LEU A 25 -1.88 -28.79 -10.97
N ILE A 26 -2.81 -28.29 -11.80
CA ILE A 26 -2.72 -26.97 -12.44
C ILE A 26 -3.34 -25.87 -11.55
N ASN A 27 -3.40 -26.07 -10.25
CA ASN A 27 -3.65 -24.94 -9.34
C ASN A 27 -2.41 -24.04 -9.35
N LYS A 28 -2.47 -23.01 -10.19
CA LYS A 28 -1.48 -21.95 -10.23
C LYS A 28 -1.60 -21.19 -8.91
N THR A 29 -0.76 -21.53 -7.95
CA THR A 29 -0.60 -20.72 -6.73
C THR A 29 -0.02 -19.38 -7.20
N TYR A 30 -0.86 -18.35 -7.33
CA TYR A 30 -0.37 -16.98 -7.43
C TYR A 30 0.21 -16.66 -6.05
N SER A 31 1.51 -16.48 -5.97
CA SER A 31 2.12 -15.84 -4.80
C SER A 31 1.69 -14.38 -4.84
N GLU A 32 0.98 -13.93 -3.83
CA GLU A 32 0.69 -12.51 -3.64
C GLU A 32 2.03 -11.77 -3.51
N GLU A 33 2.19 -10.67 -4.27
CA GLU A 33 3.40 -9.85 -4.24
C GLU A 33 3.28 -8.85 -3.10
N LYS A 34 4.13 -9.02 -2.06
CA LYS A 34 4.25 -8.04 -0.98
C LYS A 34 4.82 -6.74 -1.54
N ILE A 35 4.20 -5.61 -1.20
CA ILE A 35 4.60 -4.27 -1.64
C ILE A 35 4.80 -3.28 -0.49
N GLY A 36 4.53 -3.69 0.76
CA GLY A 36 4.66 -2.84 1.94
C GLY A 36 4.11 -3.52 3.19
N SER A 37 4.01 -2.77 4.28
CA SER A 37 3.50 -3.24 5.57
C SER A 37 2.76 -2.14 6.33
N VAL A 38 1.92 -2.57 7.28
CA VAL A 38 1.22 -1.68 8.22
C VAL A 38 2.20 -1.22 9.29
N VAL A 39 2.38 0.09 9.47
CA VAL A 39 3.27 0.66 10.50
C VAL A 39 2.50 1.27 11.67
N ALA A 40 1.25 1.69 11.46
CA ALA A 40 0.35 2.12 12.53
C ALA A 40 -1.09 1.91 12.13
N LEU A 41 -1.97 1.63 13.08
CA LEU A 41 -3.40 1.56 12.83
C LEU A 41 -4.21 1.95 14.07
N LYS A 42 -5.45 2.37 13.80
CA LYS A 42 -6.47 2.64 14.81
C LYS A 42 -7.80 2.10 14.34
N GLY A 43 -8.48 1.33 15.19
CA GLY A 43 -9.76 0.71 14.86
C GLY A 43 -9.62 -0.50 13.95
N GLU A 44 -10.68 -0.88 13.25
CA GLU A 44 -10.72 -2.06 12.40
C GLU A 44 -10.42 -1.69 10.94
N ILE A 45 -9.45 -2.36 10.36
CA ILE A 45 -9.00 -2.21 8.99
C ILE A 45 -9.13 -3.55 8.29
N ILE A 46 -9.65 -3.54 7.07
CA ILE A 46 -9.86 -4.76 6.28
C ILE A 46 -9.08 -4.62 4.97
N ALA A 47 -8.28 -5.63 4.64
CA ALA A 47 -7.75 -5.84 3.30
C ALA A 47 -8.63 -6.86 2.57
N ILE A 48 -8.93 -6.58 1.31
CA ILE A 48 -9.73 -7.43 0.41
C ILE A 48 -8.85 -7.76 -0.80
N ASN A 49 -8.57 -9.04 -1.00
CA ASN A 49 -7.74 -9.49 -2.12
C ASN A 49 -8.56 -9.62 -3.43
N THR A 50 -7.93 -10.05 -4.52
CA THR A 50 -8.57 -10.21 -5.84
C THR A 50 -9.63 -11.31 -5.90
N ASP A 51 -9.64 -12.22 -4.94
CA ASP A 51 -10.63 -13.31 -4.81
C ASP A 51 -11.78 -12.93 -3.87
N ASP A 52 -11.92 -11.64 -3.51
CA ASP A 52 -12.89 -11.09 -2.55
C ASP A 52 -12.75 -11.66 -1.12
N GLU A 53 -11.62 -12.28 -0.81
CA GLU A 53 -11.32 -12.74 0.54
C GLU A 53 -10.90 -11.56 1.42
N LYS A 54 -11.43 -11.54 2.64
CA LYS A 54 -11.21 -10.46 3.60
C LYS A 54 -10.32 -10.92 4.74
N ARG A 55 -9.33 -10.10 5.06
CA ARG A 55 -8.51 -10.24 6.25
C ARG A 55 -8.51 -8.94 7.06
N THR A 56 -8.59 -9.04 8.37
CA THR A 56 -8.36 -7.91 9.28
C THR A 56 -6.87 -7.68 9.37
N LEU A 57 -6.45 -6.41 9.32
CA LEU A 57 -5.05 -6.02 9.41
C LEU A 57 -4.67 -5.69 10.85
N ASP A 58 -3.47 -6.10 11.22
CA ASP A 58 -2.76 -5.72 12.44
C ASP A 58 -1.47 -4.95 12.11
N ILE A 59 -0.81 -4.39 13.12
CA ILE A 59 0.51 -3.74 12.97
C ILE A 59 1.51 -4.80 12.47
N TYR A 60 2.34 -4.40 11.49
CA TYR A 60 3.32 -5.22 10.76
C TYR A 60 2.75 -6.25 9.79
N ASP A 61 1.43 -6.31 9.60
CA ASP A 61 0.87 -7.15 8.54
C ASP A 61 1.34 -6.68 7.16
N ASP A 62 1.61 -7.65 6.30
CA ASP A 62 2.01 -7.42 4.93
C ASP A 62 0.84 -6.87 4.09
N ILE A 63 1.17 -5.93 3.22
CA ILE A 63 0.26 -5.41 2.20
C ILE A 63 0.68 -5.98 0.85
N PHE A 64 -0.29 -6.57 0.16
CA PHE A 64 -0.05 -7.20 -1.13
C PHE A 64 -0.56 -6.34 -2.29
N LEU A 65 0.05 -6.54 -3.44
CA LEU A 65 -0.42 -5.92 -4.69
C LEU A 65 -1.88 -6.34 -4.95
N PHE A 66 -2.72 -5.38 -5.33
CA PHE A 66 -4.17 -5.49 -5.52
C PHE A 66 -5.02 -5.61 -4.25
N ASP A 67 -4.45 -5.61 -3.05
CA ASP A 67 -5.26 -5.45 -1.85
C ASP A 67 -6.08 -4.15 -1.90
N GLU A 68 -7.40 -4.23 -1.75
CA GLU A 68 -8.21 -3.06 -1.43
C GLU A 68 -8.23 -2.88 0.09
N ILE A 69 -7.53 -1.86 0.56
CA ILE A 69 -7.49 -1.51 1.98
C ILE A 69 -8.69 -0.62 2.29
N VAL A 70 -9.53 -1.06 3.22
CA VAL A 70 -10.78 -0.38 3.60
C VAL A 70 -10.77 -0.06 5.08
N THR A 71 -11.01 1.21 5.40
CA THR A 71 -11.16 1.71 6.77
C THR A 71 -12.63 1.93 7.10
N ASN A 72 -13.01 1.56 8.33
CA ASN A 72 -14.33 1.83 8.89
C ASN A 72 -14.43 3.26 9.47
N ASN A 73 -15.59 3.62 10.00
CA ASN A 73 -15.79 4.87 10.74
C ASN A 73 -14.85 4.90 11.96
N SER A 74 -14.18 6.03 12.17
CA SER A 74 -13.22 6.24 13.27
C SER A 74 -11.97 5.35 13.22
N SER A 75 -11.72 4.70 12.08
CA SER A 75 -10.52 3.89 11.84
C SER A 75 -9.53 4.65 10.96
N SER A 76 -8.25 4.34 11.09
CA SER A 76 -7.19 4.84 10.21
C SER A 76 -6.02 3.86 10.19
N VAL A 77 -5.30 3.81 9.09
CA VAL A 77 -4.11 2.98 8.94
C VAL A 77 -3.00 3.78 8.25
N THR A 78 -1.78 3.56 8.70
CA THR A 78 -0.56 4.05 8.05
C THR A 78 0.18 2.85 7.48
N ILE A 79 0.48 2.91 6.19
CA ILE A 79 1.17 1.87 5.44
C ILE A 79 2.47 2.46 4.93
N GLN A 80 3.58 1.75 5.13
CA GLN A 80 4.85 2.04 4.50
C GLN A 80 5.07 1.05 3.36
N TYR A 81 5.30 1.59 2.15
CA TYR A 81 5.62 0.80 0.96
C TYR A 81 7.14 0.65 0.80
N ASP A 82 7.57 -0.38 0.07
CA ASP A 82 8.99 -0.75 -0.10
C ASP A 82 9.84 0.33 -0.81
N ASP A 83 9.20 1.28 -1.50
CA ASP A 83 9.86 2.46 -2.08
C ASP A 83 10.03 3.64 -1.10
N ASN A 84 9.69 3.43 0.17
CA ASN A 84 9.59 4.45 1.22
C ASN A 84 8.46 5.48 1.01
N SER A 85 7.46 5.20 0.18
CA SER A 85 6.21 5.96 0.22
C SER A 85 5.46 5.62 1.50
N THR A 86 4.91 6.62 2.18
CA THR A 86 4.06 6.43 3.35
C THR A 86 2.65 6.91 3.04
N VAL A 87 1.66 6.08 3.33
CA VAL A 87 0.25 6.33 3.02
C VAL A 87 -0.59 6.25 4.29
N ILE A 88 -1.34 7.32 4.59
CA ILE A 88 -2.32 7.35 5.66
C ILE A 88 -3.71 7.29 5.04
N ILE A 89 -4.45 6.23 5.34
CA ILE A 89 -5.85 6.06 4.93
C ILE A 89 -6.71 6.43 6.14
N LYS A 90 -7.43 7.56 6.04
CA LYS A 90 -8.31 8.06 7.10
C LYS A 90 -9.64 7.31 7.11
N SER A 91 -10.55 7.63 8.05
CA SER A 91 -11.82 6.92 8.22
C SER A 91 -12.70 6.90 6.96
N SER A 92 -13.46 5.80 6.79
CA SER A 92 -14.44 5.61 5.70
C SER A 92 -13.83 5.73 4.29
N SER A 93 -12.59 5.30 4.14
CA SER A 93 -11.79 5.44 2.93
C SER A 93 -11.44 4.10 2.31
N SER A 94 -11.01 4.10 1.05
CA SER A 94 -10.40 2.92 0.44
C SER A 94 -9.31 3.30 -0.55
N LEU A 95 -8.25 2.47 -0.56
CA LEU A 95 -7.12 2.55 -1.49
C LEU A 95 -6.77 1.16 -2.01
N THR A 96 -6.49 1.06 -3.30
CA THR A 96 -5.91 -0.14 -3.93
C THR A 96 -4.66 0.27 -4.70
N VAL A 97 -3.56 -0.46 -4.55
CA VAL A 97 -2.37 -0.32 -5.42
C VAL A 97 -2.42 -1.42 -6.48
N THR A 98 -2.49 -1.02 -7.75
CA THR A 98 -2.70 -1.92 -8.89
C THR A 98 -1.45 -2.15 -9.74
N GLU A 99 -0.43 -1.31 -9.61
CA GLU A 99 0.91 -1.54 -10.16
C GLU A 99 1.93 -1.00 -9.16
N PHE A 100 2.87 -1.85 -8.77
CA PHE A 100 4.01 -1.49 -7.93
C PHE A 100 5.26 -2.16 -8.50
N VAL A 101 6.15 -1.37 -9.05
CA VAL A 101 7.44 -1.86 -9.56
C VAL A 101 8.53 -0.98 -8.99
N PHE A 102 9.37 -1.55 -8.14
CA PHE A 102 10.51 -0.86 -7.57
C PHE A 102 11.80 -1.60 -7.86
N SER A 103 12.34 -1.35 -9.06
CA SER A 103 13.58 -1.97 -9.53
C SER A 103 14.56 -0.94 -10.07
N ILE A 104 15.78 -1.36 -10.35
CA ILE A 104 16.81 -0.49 -10.96
C ILE A 104 16.38 -0.02 -12.35
N VAL A 105 15.69 -0.88 -13.11
CA VAL A 105 15.34 -0.62 -14.52
C VAL A 105 14.01 0.08 -14.68
N LYS A 106 13.01 -0.28 -13.87
CA LYS A 106 11.64 0.26 -13.96
C LYS A 106 11.14 0.62 -12.57
N LYS A 107 10.51 1.78 -12.48
CA LYS A 107 9.80 2.23 -11.28
C LYS A 107 8.40 2.69 -11.67
N LYS A 108 7.39 2.13 -11.02
CA LYS A 108 6.00 2.48 -11.25
C LYS A 108 5.17 2.24 -9.98
N PHE A 109 4.33 3.21 -9.64
CA PHE A 109 3.32 3.11 -8.61
C PHE A 109 1.99 3.59 -9.21
N LEU A 110 0.99 2.74 -9.24
CA LEU A 110 -0.37 3.11 -9.64
C LEU A 110 -1.33 2.79 -8.50
N GLY A 111 -1.96 3.82 -7.92
CA GLY A 111 -2.96 3.70 -6.87
C GLY A 111 -4.34 4.15 -7.34
N ILE A 112 -5.39 3.58 -6.74
CA ILE A 112 -6.79 3.96 -6.96
C ILE A 112 -7.44 4.26 -5.62
N VAL A 113 -7.95 5.48 -5.45
CA VAL A 113 -8.74 5.88 -4.29
C VAL A 113 -10.19 6.03 -4.73
N LYS A 114 -11.09 5.20 -4.19
CA LYS A 114 -12.51 5.19 -4.59
C LYS A 114 -13.37 6.11 -3.73
N LYS A 115 -13.01 6.29 -2.46
CA LYS A 115 -13.77 7.07 -1.49
C LYS A 115 -12.91 7.53 -0.32
N GLY A 116 -13.40 8.58 0.37
CA GLY A 116 -12.86 9.05 1.63
C GLY A 116 -11.65 9.95 1.49
N LYS A 117 -10.71 9.87 2.42
CA LYS A 117 -9.54 10.72 2.49
C LYS A 117 -8.26 9.91 2.66
N VAL A 118 -7.26 10.21 1.82
CA VAL A 118 -5.94 9.57 1.83
C VAL A 118 -4.88 10.66 1.78
N ILE A 119 -3.82 10.50 2.59
CA ILE A 119 -2.64 11.36 2.59
C ILE A 119 -1.46 10.50 2.19
N ILE A 120 -0.63 10.99 1.28
CA ILE A 120 0.55 10.28 0.80
C ILE A 120 1.76 11.18 0.92
N GLU A 121 2.81 10.67 1.55
CA GLU A 121 4.17 11.15 1.37
C GLU A 121 4.87 10.24 0.37
N SER A 122 5.23 10.78 -0.78
CA SER A 122 5.76 10.00 -1.88
C SER A 122 7.22 9.59 -1.65
N GLY A 123 7.54 8.34 -1.99
CA GLY A 123 8.85 7.74 -1.85
C GLY A 123 9.75 7.88 -3.09
N LYS A 124 10.62 6.89 -3.24
CA LYS A 124 11.67 6.85 -4.28
C LYS A 124 11.12 6.66 -5.70
N ILE A 125 9.93 6.07 -5.86
CA ILE A 125 9.31 5.91 -7.18
C ILE A 125 8.96 7.28 -7.75
N ALA A 126 8.20 8.10 -7.02
CA ALA A 126 7.76 9.42 -7.48
C ALA A 126 8.93 10.38 -7.78
N LYS A 127 10.03 10.23 -7.04
CA LYS A 127 11.26 11.04 -7.21
C LYS A 127 12.14 10.58 -8.39
N SER A 128 11.81 9.45 -9.05
CA SER A 128 12.68 8.87 -10.09
C SER A 128 12.52 9.51 -11.46
N GLN A 129 11.31 9.61 -11.97
CA GLN A 129 10.97 10.23 -13.25
C GLN A 129 9.50 10.65 -13.28
N GLU A 130 9.18 11.58 -14.17
CA GLU A 130 7.80 12.01 -14.39
C GLU A 130 6.91 10.83 -14.83
N GLY A 131 5.68 10.74 -14.26
CA GLY A 131 4.74 9.67 -14.56
C GLY A 131 5.05 8.31 -13.92
N SER A 132 6.10 8.22 -13.09
CA SER A 132 6.39 6.97 -12.37
C SER A 132 5.39 6.70 -11.24
N MET A 133 4.82 7.73 -10.61
CA MET A 133 3.76 7.60 -9.62
C MET A 133 2.48 8.27 -10.11
N GLU A 134 1.38 7.53 -10.10
CA GLU A 134 0.06 7.97 -10.54
C GLU A 134 -1.02 7.51 -9.55
N ILE A 135 -1.95 8.39 -9.21
CA ILE A 135 -3.12 8.08 -8.39
C ILE A 135 -4.38 8.42 -9.16
N GLN A 136 -5.29 7.47 -9.27
CA GLN A 136 -6.59 7.64 -9.90
C GLN A 136 -7.66 7.90 -8.85
N LEU A 137 -8.42 8.96 -9.06
CA LEU A 137 -9.60 9.33 -8.30
C LEU A 137 -10.83 9.28 -9.24
N PRO A 138 -12.07 9.29 -8.72
CA PRO A 138 -13.26 9.20 -9.56
C PRO A 138 -13.35 10.27 -10.66
N THR A 139 -12.83 11.47 -10.42
CA THR A 139 -12.96 12.60 -11.36
C THR A 139 -11.64 13.17 -11.85
N MET A 140 -10.50 12.64 -11.39
CA MET A 140 -9.18 13.11 -11.82
C MET A 140 -8.11 12.03 -11.73
N ILE A 141 -7.04 12.21 -12.51
CA ILE A 141 -5.82 11.42 -12.45
C ILE A 141 -4.69 12.34 -12.02
N LEU A 142 -3.90 11.91 -11.05
CA LEU A 142 -2.79 12.66 -10.49
C LEU A 142 -1.47 12.02 -10.90
N GLY A 143 -0.59 12.78 -11.55
CA GLY A 143 0.80 12.40 -11.78
C GLY A 143 1.69 13.11 -10.75
N ILE A 144 2.37 12.35 -9.89
CA ILE A 144 3.09 12.85 -8.72
C ILE A 144 4.58 12.98 -9.01
N LYS A 145 5.16 14.10 -8.59
CA LYS A 145 6.61 14.34 -8.62
C LYS A 145 7.10 14.83 -7.27
N GLY A 146 7.40 13.89 -6.39
CA GLY A 146 8.10 14.06 -5.11
C GLY A 146 7.49 15.10 -4.15
N THR A 147 6.49 14.71 -3.34
CA THR A 147 5.84 15.63 -2.42
C THR A 147 4.97 14.88 -1.40
N ARG A 148 4.48 15.60 -0.38
CA ARG A 148 3.35 15.19 0.44
C ARG A 148 2.07 15.82 -0.09
N PHE A 149 0.98 15.05 -0.16
CA PHE A 149 -0.30 15.53 -0.64
C PHE A 149 -1.47 14.77 0.00
N ASN A 150 -2.60 15.43 0.05
CA ASN A 150 -3.85 14.83 0.50
C ASN A 150 -4.87 14.81 -0.63
N MET A 151 -5.69 13.78 -0.62
CA MET A 151 -6.81 13.60 -1.53
C MET A 151 -8.07 13.38 -0.71
N LYS A 152 -9.19 13.92 -1.19
CA LYS A 152 -10.50 13.74 -0.58
C LYS A 152 -11.54 13.54 -1.68
N ILE A 153 -12.40 12.56 -1.47
CA ILE A 153 -13.57 12.32 -2.32
C ILE A 153 -14.79 12.63 -1.48
N ASN A 154 -15.51 13.67 -1.90
CA ASN A 154 -16.72 14.14 -1.23
C ASN A 154 -17.93 13.28 -1.60
N PRO A 155 -19.01 13.26 -0.78
CA PRO A 155 -20.21 12.47 -1.05
C PRO A 155 -20.94 12.85 -2.35
N ASP A 156 -20.72 14.06 -2.88
CA ASP A 156 -21.25 14.54 -4.16
C ASP A 156 -20.41 14.06 -5.37
N GLY A 157 -19.39 13.25 -5.13
CA GLY A 157 -18.49 12.74 -6.16
C GLY A 157 -17.33 13.68 -6.52
N THR A 158 -17.25 14.89 -5.94
CA THR A 158 -16.12 15.80 -6.15
C THR A 158 -14.86 15.22 -5.56
N SER A 159 -13.79 15.14 -6.36
CA SER A 159 -12.44 14.81 -5.89
C SER A 159 -11.66 16.09 -5.65
N GLU A 160 -10.92 16.15 -4.56
CA GLU A 160 -10.07 17.29 -4.16
C GLU A 160 -8.64 16.81 -3.93
N VAL A 161 -7.66 17.63 -4.28
CA VAL A 161 -6.24 17.40 -4.02
C VAL A 161 -5.58 18.67 -3.53
N GLY A 162 -4.80 18.53 -2.45
CA GLY A 162 -3.95 19.58 -1.88
C GLY A 162 -2.52 19.09 -1.71
N LEU A 163 -1.57 20.00 -1.83
CA LEU A 163 -0.13 19.75 -1.77
C LEU A 163 0.45 20.35 -0.48
N SER A 164 1.45 19.71 0.12
CA SER A 164 2.22 20.26 1.25
C SER A 164 3.69 19.91 1.14
N GLU A 165 4.52 20.54 1.98
CA GLU A 165 5.91 20.14 2.15
C GLU A 165 6.00 18.68 2.64
N ASP A 166 6.99 17.95 2.14
CA ASP A 166 7.33 16.61 2.65
C ASP A 166 8.10 16.71 4.00
N SER A 167 8.50 15.56 4.55
CA SER A 167 9.26 15.49 5.83
C SER A 167 10.60 16.21 5.79
N PHE A 168 11.10 16.56 4.60
CA PHE A 168 12.36 17.27 4.40
C PHE A 168 12.16 18.76 4.11
N GLY A 169 10.91 19.25 4.09
CA GLY A 169 10.57 20.63 3.74
C GLY A 169 10.58 20.89 2.22
N GLU A 170 10.56 19.83 1.40
CA GLU A 170 10.54 19.96 -0.05
C GLU A 170 9.10 19.98 -0.57
N VAL A 171 8.85 20.82 -1.56
CA VAL A 171 7.57 20.91 -2.29
C VAL A 171 7.78 20.42 -3.71
N GLY A 172 7.11 19.33 -4.06
CA GLY A 172 7.11 18.84 -5.44
C GLY A 172 5.95 19.41 -6.26
N THR A 173 5.51 18.67 -7.26
CA THR A 173 4.40 19.08 -8.14
C THR A 173 3.44 17.91 -8.38
N ILE A 174 2.17 18.24 -8.64
CA ILE A 174 1.15 17.27 -9.05
C ILE A 174 0.54 17.72 -10.36
N ASN A 175 0.68 16.91 -11.41
CA ASN A 175 -0.03 17.08 -12.66
C ASN A 175 -1.41 16.43 -12.55
N ILE A 176 -2.46 17.23 -12.70
CA ILE A 176 -3.86 16.82 -12.53
C ILE A 176 -4.51 16.79 -13.91
N SER A 177 -5.05 15.63 -14.28
CA SER A 177 -5.82 15.47 -15.51
C SER A 177 -7.27 15.13 -15.16
N SER A 178 -8.22 15.88 -15.74
CA SER A 178 -9.66 15.67 -15.59
C SER A 178 -10.38 16.16 -16.84
N ASP A 179 -11.23 15.32 -17.43
CA ASP A 179 -12.02 15.63 -18.64
C ASP A 179 -11.18 16.27 -19.78
N GLY A 180 -9.99 15.69 -20.03
CA GLY A 180 -9.06 16.15 -21.08
C GLY A 180 -8.35 17.48 -20.78
N LYS A 181 -8.59 18.10 -19.64
CA LYS A 181 -7.85 19.28 -19.15
C LYS A 181 -6.73 18.84 -18.25
N VAL A 182 -5.60 19.54 -18.32
CA VAL A 182 -4.43 19.31 -17.46
C VAL A 182 -4.12 20.60 -16.72
N GLN A 183 -3.91 20.48 -15.40
CA GLN A 183 -3.48 21.57 -14.53
C GLN A 183 -2.37 21.06 -13.61
N THR A 184 -1.38 21.91 -13.30
CA THR A 184 -0.30 21.56 -12.37
C THR A 184 -0.51 22.29 -11.05
N LEU A 185 -0.57 21.53 -9.95
CA LEU A 185 -0.56 22.05 -8.59
C LEU A 185 0.89 22.11 -8.09
N TYR A 186 1.34 23.29 -7.69
CA TYR A 186 2.66 23.58 -7.09
C TYR A 186 2.56 24.49 -5.86
N ASP A 187 1.37 25.07 -5.62
CA ASP A 187 1.10 25.97 -4.50
C ASP A 187 0.54 25.19 -3.31
N THR A 188 1.23 25.25 -2.18
CA THR A 188 0.82 24.56 -0.95
C THR A 188 -0.40 25.18 -0.29
N ASP A 189 -0.80 26.40 -0.64
CA ASP A 189 -1.98 27.09 -0.13
C ASP A 189 -3.25 26.85 -0.95
N GLN A 190 -3.15 26.09 -2.05
CA GLN A 190 -4.26 25.83 -2.95
C GLN A 190 -4.76 24.38 -2.87
N VAL A 191 -6.05 24.22 -3.16
CA VAL A 191 -6.72 22.94 -3.42
C VAL A 191 -7.30 22.98 -4.82
N ILE A 192 -7.01 21.97 -5.62
CA ILE A 192 -7.68 21.75 -6.89
C ILE A 192 -8.78 20.70 -6.68
N SER A 193 -9.96 21.01 -7.15
CA SER A 193 -11.13 20.11 -7.13
C SER A 193 -11.62 19.84 -8.55
N ALA A 194 -12.14 18.62 -8.77
CA ALA A 194 -12.80 18.26 -10.00
C ALA A 194 -14.11 17.55 -9.72
N ASN A 195 -15.13 17.94 -10.45
CA ASN A 195 -16.46 17.33 -10.43
C ASN A 195 -16.92 17.08 -11.87
N ILE A 196 -17.66 16.00 -12.10
CA ILE A 196 -18.09 15.61 -13.45
C ILE A 196 -19.02 16.65 -14.11
N GLU A 197 -19.76 17.41 -13.30
CA GLU A 197 -20.72 18.42 -13.81
C GLU A 197 -20.08 19.79 -13.97
N THR A 198 -19.21 20.19 -13.03
CA THR A 198 -18.66 21.56 -12.97
C THR A 198 -17.23 21.68 -13.49
N GLY A 199 -16.56 20.52 -13.71
CA GLY A 199 -15.18 20.47 -14.17
C GLY A 199 -14.16 20.79 -13.07
N ILE A 200 -12.98 21.28 -13.47
CA ILE A 200 -11.88 21.64 -12.57
C ILE A 200 -12.08 23.05 -12.01
N SER A 201 -11.85 23.21 -10.72
CA SER A 201 -11.79 24.50 -10.03
C SER A 201 -10.67 24.52 -8.99
N GLU A 202 -10.26 25.71 -8.60
CA GLU A 202 -9.19 25.95 -7.63
C GLU A 202 -9.71 26.88 -6.52
N ARG A 203 -9.28 26.60 -5.28
CA ARG A 203 -9.60 27.42 -4.11
C ARG A 203 -8.46 27.43 -3.10
N PRO A 204 -8.36 28.46 -2.24
CA PRO A 204 -7.44 28.42 -1.12
C PRO A 204 -7.78 27.28 -0.16
N LYS A 205 -6.75 26.73 0.50
CA LYS A 205 -6.94 25.83 1.64
C LYS A 205 -7.55 26.56 2.83
N THR A 206 -8.40 25.87 3.53
CA THR A 206 -8.88 26.30 4.84
C THR A 206 -7.84 26.06 5.93
N ASP A 207 -7.98 26.73 7.07
CA ASP A 207 -7.08 26.54 8.22
C ASP A 207 -7.16 25.10 8.77
N ASP A 208 -8.35 24.47 8.70
CA ASP A 208 -8.53 23.07 9.11
C ASP A 208 -7.77 22.11 8.19
N GLU A 209 -7.79 22.35 6.88
CA GLU A 209 -7.03 21.55 5.92
C GLU A 209 -5.51 21.68 6.10
N LYS A 210 -5.03 22.88 6.42
CA LYS A 210 -3.61 23.11 6.75
C LYS A 210 -3.22 22.38 8.02
N LYS A 211 -4.04 22.50 9.06
CA LYS A 211 -3.82 21.82 10.34
C LYS A 211 -3.80 20.30 10.18
N GLU A 212 -4.72 19.73 9.42
CA GLU A 212 -4.78 18.29 9.19
C GLU A 212 -3.51 17.73 8.55
N LEU A 213 -2.88 18.46 7.64
CA LEU A 213 -1.61 18.06 7.03
C LEU A 213 -0.45 18.10 8.03
N VAL A 214 -0.48 19.07 8.96
CA VAL A 214 0.49 19.14 10.07
C VAL A 214 0.27 17.98 11.05
N ASP A 215 -0.97 17.70 11.43
CA ASP A 215 -1.30 16.57 12.30
C ASP A 215 -0.89 15.24 11.68
N ALA A 216 -1.14 15.05 10.37
CA ALA A 216 -0.67 13.87 9.64
C ALA A 216 0.86 13.75 9.62
N SER A 217 1.59 14.87 9.56
CA SER A 217 3.06 14.87 9.70
C SER A 217 3.50 14.34 11.06
N ASN A 218 2.82 14.76 12.12
CA ASN A 218 3.12 14.28 13.47
C ASN A 218 2.78 12.80 13.64
N ASP A 219 1.65 12.33 13.07
CA ASP A 219 1.28 10.90 13.04
C ASP A 219 2.37 10.05 12.37
N LEU A 220 2.98 10.54 11.28
CA LEU A 220 4.08 9.86 10.58
C LEU A 220 5.36 9.80 11.42
N ILE A 221 5.71 10.89 12.10
CA ILE A 221 6.89 10.96 12.98
C ILE A 221 6.69 10.03 14.17
N GLU A 222 5.50 10.01 14.76
CA GLU A 222 5.17 9.11 15.87
C GLU A 222 5.23 7.64 15.43
N ALA A 223 4.68 7.29 14.27
CA ALA A 223 4.75 5.94 13.73
C ALA A 223 6.20 5.47 13.50
N SER A 224 7.06 6.33 12.95
CA SER A 224 8.48 6.01 12.76
C SER A 224 9.24 5.83 14.09
N SER A 225 8.90 6.64 15.10
CA SER A 225 9.54 6.54 16.44
C SER A 225 9.09 5.31 17.23
N ILE A 226 7.86 4.83 17.01
CA ILE A 226 7.36 3.60 17.61
C ILE A 226 8.12 2.40 17.04
N ASP A 227 8.37 2.38 15.74
CA ASP A 227 9.15 1.31 15.10
C ASP A 227 10.57 1.21 15.66
N ASP A 228 11.26 2.35 15.81
CA ASP A 228 12.59 2.40 16.41
C ASP A 228 12.59 1.90 17.87
N ASN A 229 11.61 2.28 18.67
CA ASN A 229 11.50 1.85 20.06
C ASN A 229 11.19 0.34 20.16
N LEU A 230 10.34 -0.17 19.28
CA LEU A 230 9.99 -1.60 19.26
C LEU A 230 11.17 -2.46 18.80
N ILE A 231 11.96 -1.98 17.84
CA ILE A 231 13.20 -2.62 17.42
C ILE A 231 14.19 -2.68 18.59
N GLN A 232 14.32 -1.59 19.34
CA GLN A 232 15.19 -1.53 20.52
C GLN A 232 14.70 -2.50 21.62
N GLU A 233 13.41 -2.54 21.91
CA GLU A 233 12.83 -3.46 22.90
C GLU A 233 13.06 -4.92 22.51
N GLN A 234 12.82 -5.29 21.24
CA GLN A 234 13.07 -6.64 20.73
C GLN A 234 14.58 -6.99 20.76
N LEU A 235 15.44 -6.02 20.45
CA LEU A 235 16.89 -6.19 20.53
C LEU A 235 17.33 -6.46 21.98
N GLU A 236 16.84 -5.68 22.94
CA GLU A 236 17.13 -5.84 24.35
C GLU A 236 16.60 -7.20 24.89
N GLU A 237 15.41 -7.62 24.48
CA GLU A 237 14.85 -8.92 24.85
C GLU A 237 15.70 -10.08 24.31
N LYS A 238 16.13 -10.02 23.06
CA LYS A 238 16.97 -11.04 22.44
C LYS A 238 18.37 -11.07 23.03
N LEU A 239 18.93 -9.92 23.40
CA LEU A 239 20.18 -9.84 24.14
C LEU A 239 20.07 -10.43 25.54
N ALA A 240 18.98 -10.13 26.27
CA ALA A 240 18.75 -10.59 27.63
C ALA A 240 18.54 -12.10 27.73
N ASN A 241 17.89 -12.72 26.75
CA ASN A 241 17.64 -14.15 26.73
C ASN A 241 18.72 -14.97 25.98
N GLY A 242 19.79 -14.31 25.49
CA GLY A 242 20.92 -14.96 24.81
C GLY A 242 20.56 -15.59 23.47
N SER A 243 19.47 -15.17 22.84
CA SER A 243 19.01 -15.72 21.56
C SER A 243 19.56 -14.94 20.34
N LEU A 244 20.31 -13.86 20.55
CA LEU A 244 21.07 -13.23 19.50
C LEU A 244 22.30 -14.06 19.19
N LEU A 245 22.26 -14.65 18.02
CA LEU A 245 23.41 -15.32 17.41
C LEU A 245 23.87 -14.47 16.25
N ASP A 246 25.18 -14.42 16.02
CA ASP A 246 25.79 -13.88 14.82
C ASP A 246 25.31 -14.72 13.61
N ALA A 247 24.16 -14.36 13.06
CA ALA A 247 23.46 -15.15 12.04
C ALA A 247 24.17 -15.08 10.67
N ASN A 248 24.88 -13.99 10.41
CA ASN A 248 25.65 -13.78 9.19
C ASN A 248 27.12 -14.21 9.35
N ASN A 249 27.55 -14.57 10.58
CA ASN A 249 28.87 -15.07 10.93
C ASN A 249 30.01 -14.10 10.61
N ASP A 250 29.77 -12.79 10.76
CA ASP A 250 30.79 -11.74 10.53
C ASP A 250 31.58 -11.36 11.81
N GLY A 251 31.18 -11.92 12.95
CA GLY A 251 31.79 -11.68 14.27
C GLY A 251 31.30 -10.43 14.97
N ILE A 252 30.25 -9.79 14.45
CA ILE A 252 29.59 -8.61 15.00
C ILE A 252 28.11 -8.94 15.17
N ILE A 253 27.56 -8.76 16.37
CA ILE A 253 26.12 -8.90 16.60
C ILE A 253 25.47 -7.52 16.39
N ASP A 254 24.71 -7.36 15.32
CA ASP A 254 24.02 -6.12 14.98
C ASP A 254 22.60 -6.37 14.41
N LEU A 255 21.98 -5.31 13.85
CA LEU A 255 20.63 -5.39 13.29
C LEU A 255 20.51 -6.34 12.09
N SER A 256 21.60 -6.67 11.40
CA SER A 256 21.57 -7.60 10.26
C SER A 256 21.40 -9.06 10.68
N ASP A 257 21.64 -9.36 11.97
CA ASP A 257 21.44 -10.70 12.55
C ASP A 257 19.98 -10.94 12.99
N ILE A 258 19.12 -9.93 12.89
CA ILE A 258 17.72 -10.02 13.31
C ILE A 258 16.87 -10.38 12.09
N ASP A 259 16.25 -11.56 12.14
CA ASP A 259 15.25 -11.95 11.15
C ASP A 259 13.91 -11.29 11.48
N PHE A 260 13.58 -10.23 10.74
CA PHE A 260 12.30 -9.50 10.83
C PHE A 260 11.15 -10.18 10.06
N THR A 261 11.40 -11.33 9.42
CA THR A 261 10.39 -12.01 8.60
C THR A 261 9.36 -12.80 9.43
N HIS A 262 9.64 -13.05 10.72
CA HIS A 262 8.73 -13.74 11.62
C HIS A 262 8.62 -13.03 12.97
N PRO A 263 7.65 -12.10 13.13
CA PRO A 263 7.32 -11.63 14.47
C PRO A 263 6.82 -12.82 15.29
N THR A 264 7.50 -13.11 16.38
CA THR A 264 7.06 -14.13 17.36
C THR A 264 5.68 -13.71 17.85
N LYS A 265 4.62 -14.43 17.46
CA LYS A 265 3.31 -14.32 18.08
C LYS A 265 3.51 -14.53 19.58
N ALA A 266 3.37 -13.47 20.36
CA ALA A 266 3.21 -13.61 21.80
C ALA A 266 1.94 -14.44 22.02
N ILE A 267 2.13 -15.67 22.48
CA ILE A 267 1.05 -16.54 22.95
C ILE A 267 0.68 -16.03 24.35
N PHE A 268 -0.50 -15.44 24.47
CA PHE A 268 -1.21 -15.34 25.73
C PHE A 268 -2.34 -16.35 25.76
#